data_a376501fc1b403f4c155027e435c3fe6
#
_entry.id   a376501fc1b403f4c155027e435c3fe6
#
_cell.length_a   1.000
_cell.length_b   1.000
_cell.length_c   1.000
_cell.angle_alpha   90.00
_cell.angle_beta   90.00
_cell.angle_gamma   90.00
#
_symmetry.space_group_name_H-M   'P 1'
#
loop_
_entity.id
_entity.type
_entity.pdbx_description
1 polymer ?
#
loop_
_entity_poly.entity_id
_entity_poly.type
_entity_poly.pdbx_seq_one_letter_code
_entity_poly.pdbx_strand_id
1 'polypeptide(L)'
;MTADARPAATVVVLREGAQGPEILMLKRSKRAGFFPHAWVFPGGRVDAADELAPSTGSTAGLPPGDAHFAVAAIRETFEEAGVWMGAGEATPELRAALNDRTATLVDAPELVADLDRLAVWSWWIT
;
A
#
# COMPACT_ATOMS: atom_id res chain seq x y z
N MET A 1 20.64 21.79 -7.76
CA MET A 1 19.77 21.48 -6.64
C MET A 1 19.09 20.13 -6.91
N THR A 2 19.34 19.18 -6.07
CA THR A 2 18.70 17.86 -6.18
C THR A 2 17.46 17.83 -5.31
N ALA A 3 16.35 17.33 -5.85
CA ALA A 3 15.16 17.07 -5.04
C ALA A 3 15.42 15.89 -4.10
N ASP A 4 15.01 16.02 -2.85
CA ASP A 4 15.07 14.90 -1.90
C ASP A 4 14.13 13.79 -2.35
N ALA A 5 14.61 12.56 -2.33
CA ALA A 5 13.79 11.40 -2.58
C ALA A 5 12.75 11.25 -1.45
N ARG A 6 11.49 11.12 -1.81
CA ARG A 6 10.41 10.91 -0.84
C ARG A 6 10.10 9.43 -0.71
N PRO A 7 9.98 8.92 0.53
CA PRO A 7 9.66 7.51 0.73
C PRO A 7 8.31 7.17 0.08
N ALA A 8 8.32 6.11 -0.71
CA ALA A 8 7.13 5.59 -1.36
C ALA A 8 7.25 4.06 -1.48
N ALA A 9 6.12 3.40 -1.64
CA ALA A 9 6.07 1.98 -1.86
C ALA A 9 5.20 1.66 -3.07
N THR A 10 5.63 0.70 -3.86
CA THR A 10 4.83 0.10 -4.93
C THR A 10 4.76 -1.39 -4.65
N VAL A 11 3.60 -1.99 -4.85
CA VAL A 11 3.40 -3.41 -4.57
C VAL A 11 2.85 -4.14 -5.78
N VAL A 12 3.41 -5.32 -6.08
CA VAL A 12 2.87 -6.26 -7.06
C VAL A 12 2.02 -7.26 -6.27
N VAL A 13 0.70 -7.14 -6.39
CA VAL A 13 -0.24 -8.01 -5.68
C VAL A 13 -0.57 -9.21 -6.56
N LEU A 14 -0.31 -10.39 -6.05
CA LEU A 14 -0.50 -11.66 -6.76
C LEU A 14 -1.65 -12.47 -6.16
N ARG A 15 -2.36 -13.18 -7.02
CA ARG A 15 -3.30 -14.22 -6.60
C ARG A 15 -3.24 -15.42 -7.55
N GLU A 16 -3.67 -16.56 -7.07
CA GLU A 16 -3.90 -17.72 -7.93
C GLU A 16 -5.20 -17.51 -8.70
N GLY A 17 -5.10 -17.59 -10.03
CA GLY A 17 -6.24 -17.54 -10.92
C GLY A 17 -6.51 -18.90 -11.56
N ALA A 18 -7.63 -19.03 -12.29
CA ALA A 18 -8.03 -20.27 -12.96
C ALA A 18 -7.02 -20.73 -14.02
N GLN A 19 -6.27 -19.80 -14.60
CA GLN A 19 -5.29 -20.07 -15.67
C GLN A 19 -3.86 -19.74 -15.26
N GLY A 20 -3.59 -19.66 -13.96
CA GLY A 20 -2.28 -19.34 -13.41
C GLY A 20 -2.28 -18.06 -12.59
N PRO A 21 -1.11 -17.58 -12.17
CA PRO A 21 -1.02 -16.37 -11.35
C PRO A 21 -1.58 -15.14 -12.06
N GLU A 22 -2.28 -14.31 -11.31
CA GLU A 22 -2.82 -13.03 -11.77
C GLU A 22 -2.21 -11.89 -10.97
N ILE A 23 -2.02 -10.75 -11.61
CA ILE A 23 -1.45 -9.54 -11.02
C ILE A 23 -2.52 -8.46 -11.00
N LEU A 24 -2.68 -7.80 -9.84
CA LEU A 24 -3.58 -6.66 -9.72
C LEU A 24 -2.98 -5.43 -10.38
N MET A 25 -3.69 -4.89 -11.36
CA MET A 25 -3.34 -3.63 -12.01
C MET A 25 -4.48 -2.62 -11.84
N LEU A 26 -4.12 -1.35 -11.73
CA LEU A 26 -5.06 -0.25 -11.60
C LEU A 26 -4.93 0.69 -12.80
N LYS A 27 -6.06 1.13 -13.33
CA LYS A 27 -6.06 2.10 -14.43
C LYS A 27 -6.14 3.50 -13.86
N ARG A 28 -5.18 4.36 -14.20
CA ARG A 28 -5.19 5.76 -13.80
C ARG A 28 -6.36 6.48 -14.45
N SER A 29 -6.97 7.43 -13.71
CA SER A 29 -8.09 8.19 -14.20
C SER A 29 -7.67 9.17 -15.31
N LYS A 30 -8.66 9.64 -16.09
CA LYS A 30 -8.46 10.71 -17.09
C LYS A 30 -7.87 11.98 -16.50
N ARG A 31 -8.13 12.24 -15.21
CA ARG A 31 -7.72 13.46 -14.50
C ARG A 31 -6.34 13.33 -13.85
N ALA A 32 -5.67 12.18 -13.96
CA ALA A 32 -4.33 12.04 -13.44
C ALA A 32 -3.40 13.02 -14.17
N GLY A 33 -2.67 13.81 -13.42
CA GLY A 33 -1.73 14.78 -13.98
C GLY A 33 -0.47 14.16 -14.59
N PHE A 34 -0.30 12.84 -14.42
CA PHE A 34 0.86 12.08 -14.89
C PHE A 34 0.39 10.75 -15.49
N PHE A 35 0.68 10.54 -16.76
CA PHE A 35 0.26 9.34 -17.51
C PHE A 35 -1.22 8.95 -17.28
N PRO A 36 -2.19 9.78 -17.69
CA PRO A 36 -3.61 9.42 -17.61
C PRO A 36 -3.88 8.14 -18.41
N HIS A 37 -4.81 7.33 -17.94
CA HIS A 37 -5.18 6.02 -18.52
C HIS A 37 -4.11 4.93 -18.46
N ALA A 38 -2.93 5.19 -17.91
CA ALA A 38 -1.92 4.15 -17.74
C ALA A 38 -2.38 3.09 -16.72
N TRP A 39 -1.99 1.85 -16.95
CA TRP A 39 -2.14 0.78 -15.99
C TRP A 39 -0.93 0.79 -15.05
N VAL A 40 -1.18 0.74 -13.76
CA VAL A 40 -0.14 0.83 -12.73
C VAL A 40 -0.37 -0.20 -11.62
N PHE A 41 0.69 -0.53 -10.90
CA PHE A 41 0.58 -1.27 -9.65
C PHE A 41 0.07 -0.37 -8.54
N PRO A 42 -0.60 -0.92 -7.50
CA PRO A 42 -0.92 -0.15 -6.30
C PRO A 42 0.35 0.41 -5.65
N GLY A 43 0.22 1.61 -5.11
CA GLY A 43 1.34 2.23 -4.39
C GLY A 43 1.17 3.73 -4.21
N GLY A 44 2.07 4.31 -3.45
CA GLY A 44 2.07 5.74 -3.17
C GLY A 44 3.08 6.11 -2.09
N ARG A 45 2.97 7.33 -1.61
CA ARG A 45 3.87 7.85 -0.58
C ARG A 45 3.64 7.20 0.77
N VAL A 46 4.73 7.05 1.52
CA VAL A 46 4.64 6.71 2.94
C VAL A 46 4.13 7.93 3.71
N ASP A 47 3.09 7.73 4.51
CA ASP A 47 2.56 8.75 5.42
C ASP A 47 3.17 8.57 6.82
N ALA A 48 3.21 9.64 7.60
CA ALA A 48 3.69 9.57 8.98
C ALA A 48 2.88 8.56 9.82
N ALA A 49 1.59 8.43 9.56
CA ALA A 49 0.73 7.46 10.23
C ALA A 49 1.12 6.01 9.96
N ASP A 50 1.79 5.71 8.85
CA ASP A 50 2.22 4.35 8.53
C ASP A 50 3.27 3.82 9.51
N GLU A 51 4.05 4.69 10.13
CA GLU A 51 5.02 4.31 11.16
C GLU A 51 4.35 3.93 12.50
N LEU A 52 3.15 4.46 12.74
CA LEU A 52 2.42 4.30 14.00
C LEU A 52 1.28 3.28 13.89
N ALA A 53 0.91 2.87 12.69
CA ALA A 53 -0.20 1.96 12.46
C ALA A 53 0.11 0.55 12.99
N PRO A 54 -0.90 -0.15 13.54
CA PRO A 54 -0.71 -1.52 14.00
C PRO A 54 -0.28 -2.47 12.87
N SER A 55 0.75 -3.26 13.14
CA SER A 55 1.21 -4.28 12.19
C SER A 55 1.75 -5.50 12.93
N THR A 56 1.77 -6.65 12.25
CA THR A 56 2.35 -7.90 12.74
C THR A 56 3.30 -8.48 11.70
N GLY A 57 4.22 -9.32 12.17
CA GLY A 57 5.17 -9.98 11.30
C GLY A 57 6.28 -9.08 10.81
N SER A 58 6.94 -9.51 9.75
CA SER A 58 8.02 -8.77 9.13
C SER A 58 8.04 -9.05 7.62
N THR A 59 8.27 -8.00 6.84
CA THR A 59 8.42 -8.15 5.39
C THR A 59 9.77 -8.82 5.08
N ALA A 60 9.74 -9.92 4.35
CA ALA A 60 10.96 -10.60 3.94
C ALA A 60 11.87 -9.66 3.12
N GLY A 61 13.12 -9.53 3.54
CA GLY A 61 14.11 -8.67 2.89
C GLY A 61 14.07 -7.20 3.30
N LEU A 62 13.18 -6.81 4.23
CA LEU A 62 13.06 -5.43 4.69
C LEU A 62 13.61 -5.31 6.12
N PRO A 63 14.55 -4.37 6.38
CA PRO A 63 15.03 -4.12 7.73
C PRO A 63 13.90 -3.68 8.66
N PRO A 64 13.94 -4.02 9.97
CA PRO A 64 12.87 -3.65 10.91
C PRO A 64 12.57 -2.13 10.98
N GLY A 65 13.59 -1.29 10.81
CA GLY A 65 13.42 0.17 10.80
C GLY A 65 12.68 0.70 9.58
N ASP A 66 12.44 -0.13 8.56
CA ASP A 66 11.80 0.25 7.31
C ASP A 66 10.39 -0.35 7.16
N ALA A 67 9.82 -0.90 8.23
CA ALA A 67 8.49 -1.53 8.19
C ALA A 67 7.38 -0.61 7.67
N HIS A 68 7.54 0.70 7.82
CA HIS A 68 6.57 1.69 7.32
C HIS A 68 6.38 1.63 5.79
N PHE A 69 7.39 1.19 5.03
CA PHE A 69 7.23 0.97 3.59
C PHE A 69 6.21 -0.14 3.30
N ALA A 70 6.27 -1.23 4.06
CA ALA A 70 5.32 -2.33 3.92
C ALA A 70 3.92 -1.93 4.35
N VAL A 71 3.79 -1.18 5.44
CA VAL A 71 2.49 -0.67 5.90
C VAL A 71 1.90 0.26 4.84
N ALA A 72 2.70 1.16 4.25
CA ALA A 72 2.26 2.04 3.17
C ALA A 72 1.75 1.24 1.96
N ALA A 73 2.46 0.19 1.56
CA ALA A 73 2.04 -0.68 0.46
C ALA A 73 0.67 -1.32 0.74
N ILE A 74 0.44 -1.82 1.95
CA ILE A 74 -0.82 -2.42 2.37
C ILE A 74 -1.93 -1.37 2.41
N ARG A 75 -1.68 -0.21 2.98
CA ARG A 75 -2.65 0.89 3.05
C ARG A 75 -3.05 1.37 1.65
N GLU A 76 -2.08 1.64 0.78
CA GLU A 76 -2.35 2.10 -0.58
C GLU A 76 -3.14 1.07 -1.38
N THR A 77 -2.85 -0.22 -1.23
CA THR A 77 -3.62 -1.28 -1.88
C THR A 77 -5.08 -1.26 -1.42
N PHE A 78 -5.32 -1.03 -0.13
CA PHE A 78 -6.67 -0.91 0.39
C PHE A 78 -7.37 0.35 -0.12
N GLU A 79 -6.71 1.49 -0.07
CA GLU A 79 -7.27 2.76 -0.56
C GLU A 79 -7.63 2.67 -2.04
N GLU A 80 -6.74 2.16 -2.85
CA GLU A 80 -6.87 2.18 -4.31
C GLU A 80 -7.73 1.03 -4.86
N ALA A 81 -7.62 -0.17 -4.28
CA ALA A 81 -8.26 -1.39 -4.80
C ALA A 81 -9.29 -2.01 -3.87
N GLY A 82 -9.40 -1.57 -2.62
CA GLY A 82 -10.29 -2.17 -1.64
C GLY A 82 -9.82 -3.50 -1.08
N VAL A 83 -8.56 -3.88 -1.31
CA VAL A 83 -7.98 -5.14 -0.82
C VAL A 83 -7.17 -4.86 0.45
N TRP A 84 -7.59 -5.48 1.55
CA TRP A 84 -6.89 -5.36 2.83
C TRP A 84 -6.04 -6.61 3.10
N MET A 85 -4.76 -6.41 3.33
CA MET A 85 -3.81 -7.47 3.67
C MET A 85 -3.48 -7.41 5.16
N GLY A 86 -4.36 -7.96 5.97
CA GLY A 86 -4.20 -7.94 7.42
C GLY A 86 -5.40 -8.49 8.15
N ALA A 87 -5.39 -8.34 9.48
CA ALA A 87 -6.50 -8.70 10.35
C ALA A 87 -7.44 -7.52 10.56
N GLY A 88 -8.66 -7.81 10.97
CA GLY A 88 -9.71 -6.82 11.21
C GLY A 88 -10.65 -6.66 10.03
N GLU A 89 -11.77 -6.00 10.29
CA GLU A 89 -12.79 -5.75 9.28
C GLU A 89 -12.54 -4.41 8.58
N ALA A 90 -12.08 -4.47 7.35
CA ALA A 90 -11.81 -3.30 6.52
C ALA A 90 -13.08 -2.90 5.77
N THR A 91 -13.78 -1.90 6.28
CA THR A 91 -15.07 -1.46 5.74
C THR A 91 -14.94 -0.49 4.58
N PRO A 92 -15.97 -0.42 3.67
CA PRO A 92 -15.98 0.61 2.62
C PRO A 92 -15.97 2.04 3.17
N GLU A 93 -16.58 2.27 4.33
CA GLU A 93 -16.62 3.57 4.99
C GLU A 93 -15.21 3.99 5.44
N LEU A 94 -14.43 3.08 6.00
CA LEU A 94 -13.06 3.36 6.37
C LEU A 94 -12.20 3.64 5.14
N ARG A 95 -12.38 2.85 4.09
CA ARG A 95 -11.68 3.08 2.83
C ARG A 95 -11.95 4.49 2.29
N ALA A 96 -13.21 4.93 2.31
CA ALA A 96 -13.59 6.27 1.89
C ALA A 96 -12.91 7.33 2.77
N ALA A 97 -12.91 7.14 4.09
CA ALA A 97 -12.29 8.08 5.03
C ALA A 97 -10.77 8.18 4.82
N LEU A 98 -10.09 7.07 4.53
CA LEU A 98 -8.67 7.09 4.21
C LEU A 98 -8.40 7.84 2.90
N ASN A 99 -9.21 7.61 1.87
CA ASN A 99 -9.09 8.32 0.58
C ASN A 99 -9.39 9.82 0.72
N ASP A 100 -10.35 10.19 1.56
CA ASP A 100 -10.73 11.59 1.80
C ASP A 100 -9.79 12.29 2.79
N ARG A 101 -8.83 11.56 3.36
CA ARG A 101 -7.90 12.09 4.38
C ARG A 101 -8.60 12.53 5.67
N THR A 102 -9.78 12.00 5.97
CA THR A 102 -10.50 12.27 7.23
C THR A 102 -10.16 11.28 8.32
N ALA A 103 -9.48 10.19 8.00
CA ALA A 103 -8.94 9.21 8.93
C ALA A 103 -7.60 8.66 8.45
N THR A 104 -6.85 8.06 9.38
CA THR A 104 -5.64 7.30 9.09
C THR A 104 -5.77 5.90 9.70
N LEU A 105 -4.83 5.01 9.41
CA LEU A 105 -4.81 3.67 10.03
C LEU A 105 -4.65 3.72 11.55
N VAL A 106 -4.10 4.80 12.08
CA VAL A 106 -4.00 5.00 13.54
C VAL A 106 -5.38 5.12 14.18
N ASP A 107 -6.34 5.66 13.44
CA ASP A 107 -7.73 5.83 13.90
C ASP A 107 -8.54 4.52 13.84
N ALA A 108 -7.98 3.46 13.27
CA ALA A 108 -8.61 2.16 13.12
C ALA A 108 -7.71 1.05 13.71
N PRO A 109 -7.51 1.04 15.03
CA PRO A 109 -6.57 0.12 15.68
C PRO A 109 -6.97 -1.36 15.58
N GLU A 110 -8.22 -1.64 15.21
CA GLU A 110 -8.70 -3.00 14.92
C GLU A 110 -8.11 -3.56 13.61
N LEU A 111 -7.65 -2.70 12.72
CA LEU A 111 -6.96 -3.12 11.51
C LEU A 111 -5.47 -3.29 11.80
N VAL A 112 -4.98 -4.49 11.61
CA VAL A 112 -3.57 -4.82 11.85
C VAL A 112 -2.98 -5.33 10.53
N ALA A 113 -2.05 -4.57 9.96
CA ALA A 113 -1.39 -4.95 8.71
C ALA A 113 -0.52 -6.20 8.91
N ASP A 114 -0.62 -7.17 8.01
CA ASP A 114 0.14 -8.41 8.07
C ASP A 114 1.35 -8.33 7.13
N LEU A 115 2.50 -7.98 7.69
CA LEU A 115 3.73 -7.78 6.93
C LEU A 115 4.32 -9.09 6.40
N ASP A 116 3.94 -10.23 6.98
CA ASP A 116 4.41 -11.54 6.50
C ASP A 116 3.89 -11.88 5.09
N ARG A 117 2.86 -11.16 4.62
CA ARG A 117 2.34 -11.34 3.26
C ARG A 117 3.20 -10.69 2.19
N LEU A 118 4.21 -9.92 2.57
CA LEU A 118 5.03 -9.14 1.66
C LEU A 118 6.47 -9.64 1.63
N ALA A 119 7.12 -9.45 0.50
CA ALA A 119 8.56 -9.62 0.35
C ALA A 119 9.10 -8.46 -0.49
N VAL A 120 10.30 -8.01 -0.17
CA VAL A 120 10.97 -6.98 -0.96
C VAL A 120 11.45 -7.58 -2.28
N TRP A 121 11.08 -6.94 -3.37
CA TRP A 121 11.58 -7.30 -4.70
C TRP A 121 12.78 -6.44 -5.06
N SER A 122 12.66 -5.13 -4.90
CA SER A 122 13.66 -4.19 -5.42
C SER A 122 13.60 -2.86 -4.69
N TRP A 123 14.72 -2.15 -4.76
CA TRP A 123 14.86 -0.77 -4.30
C TRP A 123 15.34 0.09 -5.46
N TRP A 124 14.77 1.29 -5.59
CA TRP A 124 15.30 2.29 -6.51
C TRP A 124 15.02 3.69 -6.00
N ILE A 125 15.78 4.64 -6.52
CA ILE A 125 15.57 6.07 -6.32
C ILE A 125 15.38 6.68 -7.71
N THR A 126 14.31 7.42 -7.88
CA THR A 126 13.97 8.07 -9.16
C THR A 126 14.19 9.57 -9.09
#